data_2f59cef2bfcffa0e768de2b1b4c7e1b8
#
_entry.id   2f59cef2bfcffa0e768de2b1b4c7e1b8
#
_cell.length_a   1.000
_cell.length_b   1.000
_cell.length_c   1.000
_cell.angle_alpha   90.00
_cell.angle_beta   90.00
_cell.angle_gamma   90.00
#
_symmetry.space_group_name_H-M   'P 1'
#
loop_
_entity.id
_entity.type
_entity.pdbx_description
1 polymer ?
#
loop_
_entity_poly.entity_id
_entity_poly.type
_entity_poly.pdbx_seq_one_letter_code
_entity_poly.pdbx_strand_id
1 'polypeptide(L)'
;MNELIGEASFLRGYAYFLLVTNFGDVPLRLVSAAESLEETMKPSSPEADIWKQVEADFKTAKEYLPITRPSDEAGRVTKGTAIAYLGKTYNYLKRYEEGEAELKTIMQSPYTYDLTENFEDNFTEYTELNKESIFELVYEGKYGSGTWGAEGPNDTQGWVIPNFAGPQGTGGWFKWMPT
;
A
#
# COMPACT_ATOMS: atom_id res chain seq x y z
N MET A 1 13.17 16.38 4.30
CA MET A 1 12.35 16.80 3.13
C MET A 1 12.31 15.72 2.06
N ASN A 2 13.43 15.17 1.60
CA ASN A 2 13.46 14.15 0.55
C ASN A 2 12.67 12.87 0.90
N GLU A 3 12.72 12.43 2.15
CA GLU A 3 11.99 11.27 2.62
C GLU A 3 10.47 11.42 2.51
N LEU A 4 9.93 12.60 2.87
CA LEU A 4 8.50 12.90 2.71
C LEU A 4 8.09 12.90 1.23
N ILE A 5 8.99 13.35 0.34
CA ILE A 5 8.76 13.24 -1.11
C ILE A 5 8.71 11.77 -1.52
N GLY A 6 9.61 10.95 -0.99
CA GLY A 6 9.62 9.50 -1.22
C GLY A 6 8.33 8.83 -0.79
N GLU A 7 7.83 9.14 0.41
CA GLU A 7 6.56 8.62 0.92
C GLU A 7 5.35 9.06 0.10
N ALA A 8 5.26 10.36 -0.19
CA ALA A 8 4.17 10.91 -1.00
C ALA A 8 4.16 10.30 -2.41
N SER A 9 5.35 10.12 -3.02
CA SER A 9 5.49 9.45 -4.31
C SER A 9 5.06 8.00 -4.22
N PHE A 10 5.48 7.26 -3.19
CA PHE A 10 5.04 5.88 -3.00
C PHE A 10 3.52 5.78 -2.90
N LEU A 11 2.90 6.58 -2.05
CA LEU A 11 1.44 6.56 -1.84
C LEU A 11 0.67 6.92 -3.12
N ARG A 12 1.16 7.89 -3.89
CA ARG A 12 0.57 8.23 -5.19
C ARG A 12 0.72 7.08 -6.18
N GLY A 13 1.91 6.54 -6.32
CA GLY A 13 2.19 5.38 -7.17
C GLY A 13 1.34 4.18 -6.80
N TYR A 14 1.18 3.90 -5.51
CA TYR A 14 0.33 2.83 -4.99
C TYR A 14 -1.15 3.03 -5.33
N ALA A 15 -1.66 4.25 -5.13
CA ALA A 15 -3.04 4.57 -5.49
C ALA A 15 -3.29 4.40 -7.01
N TYR A 16 -2.39 4.90 -7.86
CA TYR A 16 -2.50 4.72 -9.30
C TYR A 16 -2.27 3.27 -9.75
N PHE A 17 -1.41 2.51 -9.07
CA PHE A 17 -1.26 1.08 -9.32
C PHE A 17 -2.59 0.34 -9.09
N LEU A 18 -3.31 0.62 -7.99
CA LEU A 18 -4.62 0.05 -7.74
C LEU A 18 -5.67 0.51 -8.75
N LEU A 19 -5.66 1.78 -9.12
CA LEU A 19 -6.60 2.34 -10.11
C LEU A 19 -6.39 1.70 -11.48
N VAL A 20 -5.17 1.66 -11.98
CA VAL A 20 -4.88 1.13 -13.32
C VAL A 20 -5.11 -0.37 -13.43
N THR A 21 -4.80 -1.13 -12.37
CA THR A 21 -5.04 -2.58 -12.38
C THR A 21 -6.52 -2.96 -12.33
N ASN A 22 -7.37 -2.11 -11.76
CA ASN A 22 -8.81 -2.37 -11.65
C ASN A 22 -9.65 -1.72 -12.74
N PHE A 23 -9.22 -0.56 -13.28
CA PHE A 23 -10.05 0.27 -14.15
C PHE A 23 -9.41 0.60 -15.50
N GLY A 24 -8.12 0.29 -15.70
CA GLY A 24 -7.39 0.67 -16.92
C GLY A 24 -7.20 2.18 -17.03
N ASP A 25 -7.81 2.79 -18.04
CA ASP A 25 -7.77 4.23 -18.28
C ASP A 25 -8.45 5.01 -17.15
N VAL A 26 -7.71 5.87 -16.45
CA VAL A 26 -8.22 6.73 -15.38
C VAL A 26 -7.68 8.15 -15.51
N PRO A 27 -8.32 9.18 -14.94
CA PRO A 27 -7.77 10.53 -14.95
C PRO A 27 -6.45 10.62 -14.20
N LEU A 28 -5.35 10.95 -14.88
CA LEU A 28 -4.04 11.17 -14.27
C LEU A 28 -3.95 12.59 -13.72
N ARG A 29 -4.16 12.74 -12.43
CA ARG A 29 -4.10 14.02 -11.70
C ARG A 29 -2.79 14.12 -10.94
N LEU A 30 -1.95 15.07 -11.28
CA LEU A 30 -0.62 15.27 -10.69
C LEU A 30 -0.54 16.54 -9.83
N VAL A 31 -1.57 17.38 -9.89
CA VAL A 31 -1.73 18.59 -9.08
C VAL A 31 -2.98 18.46 -8.22
N SER A 32 -3.01 19.18 -7.10
CA SER A 32 -4.17 19.22 -6.22
C SER A 32 -5.41 19.78 -6.93
N ALA A 33 -6.55 19.14 -6.73
CA ALA A 33 -7.83 19.65 -7.21
C ALA A 33 -8.18 21.05 -6.63
N ALA A 34 -7.61 21.39 -5.48
CA ALA A 34 -7.74 22.72 -4.88
C ALA A 34 -6.99 23.82 -5.68
N GLU A 35 -6.00 23.44 -6.48
CA GLU A 35 -5.18 24.36 -7.27
C GLU A 35 -5.75 24.59 -8.67
N SER A 36 -6.54 23.65 -9.19
CA SER A 36 -7.10 23.74 -10.54
C SER A 36 -8.42 23.00 -10.67
N LEU A 37 -9.48 23.72 -11.03
CA LEU A 37 -10.76 23.12 -11.41
C LEU A 37 -10.63 22.27 -12.68
N GLU A 38 -9.73 22.62 -13.58
CA GLU A 38 -9.45 21.87 -14.80
C GLU A 38 -8.93 20.46 -14.47
N GLU A 39 -8.05 20.32 -13.49
CA GLU A 39 -7.60 19.01 -13.01
C GLU A 39 -8.77 18.17 -12.44
N THR A 40 -9.78 18.80 -11.82
CA THR A 40 -10.96 18.11 -11.32
C THR A 40 -11.79 17.49 -12.45
N MET A 41 -11.86 18.17 -13.59
CA MET A 41 -12.65 17.76 -14.76
C MET A 41 -11.82 17.03 -15.82
N LYS A 42 -10.59 16.63 -15.49
CA LYS A 42 -9.67 16.00 -16.44
C LYS A 42 -10.24 14.66 -16.94
N PRO A 43 -10.23 14.42 -18.27
CA PRO A 43 -10.65 13.15 -18.84
C PRO A 43 -9.70 12.01 -18.45
N SER A 44 -10.11 10.78 -18.69
CA SER A 44 -9.24 9.60 -18.51
C SER A 44 -8.00 9.71 -19.40
N SER A 45 -6.87 9.36 -18.83
CA SER A 45 -5.59 9.23 -19.53
C SER A 45 -5.40 7.78 -19.95
N PRO A 46 -4.70 7.49 -21.03
CA PRO A 46 -4.39 6.13 -21.45
C PRO A 46 -3.66 5.34 -20.34
N GLU A 47 -4.00 4.07 -20.18
CA GLU A 47 -3.38 3.15 -19.23
C GLU A 47 -1.85 3.20 -19.28
N ALA A 48 -1.27 3.28 -20.48
CA ALA A 48 0.17 3.37 -20.66
C ALA A 48 0.81 4.59 -19.97
N ASP A 49 0.11 5.71 -19.89
CA ASP A 49 0.61 6.91 -19.22
C ASP A 49 0.47 6.80 -17.70
N ILE A 50 -0.57 6.11 -17.22
CA ILE A 50 -0.70 5.79 -15.81
C ILE A 50 0.45 4.88 -15.35
N TRP A 51 0.75 3.82 -16.11
CA TRP A 51 1.88 2.93 -15.78
C TRP A 51 3.24 3.65 -15.78
N LYS A 52 3.47 4.58 -16.70
CA LYS A 52 4.68 5.43 -16.68
C LYS A 52 4.78 6.24 -15.39
N GLN A 53 3.65 6.81 -14.93
CA GLN A 53 3.64 7.58 -13.69
C GLN A 53 3.86 6.69 -12.47
N VAL A 54 3.24 5.51 -12.41
CA VAL A 54 3.44 4.51 -11.35
C VAL A 54 4.92 4.11 -11.25
N GLU A 55 5.54 3.82 -12.39
CA GLU A 55 6.97 3.49 -12.44
C GLU A 55 7.84 4.66 -11.96
N ALA A 56 7.56 5.88 -12.40
CA ALA A 56 8.28 7.08 -11.98
C ALA A 56 8.15 7.33 -10.48
N ASP A 57 6.97 7.16 -9.92
CA ASP A 57 6.68 7.36 -8.50
C ASP A 57 7.42 6.33 -7.63
N PHE A 58 7.41 5.06 -7.99
CA PHE A 58 8.16 4.04 -7.25
C PHE A 58 9.68 4.20 -7.38
N LYS A 59 10.19 4.67 -8.51
CA LYS A 59 11.60 5.04 -8.66
C LYS A 59 12.00 6.20 -7.76
N THR A 60 11.18 7.24 -7.67
CA THR A 60 11.38 8.36 -6.75
C THR A 60 11.33 7.89 -5.30
N ALA A 61 10.38 7.05 -4.96
CA ALA A 61 10.28 6.45 -3.64
C ALA A 61 11.54 5.62 -3.29
N LYS A 62 11.99 4.77 -4.20
CA LYS A 62 13.22 3.98 -4.05
C LYS A 62 14.45 4.86 -3.83
N GLU A 63 14.53 6.03 -4.47
CA GLU A 63 15.65 6.95 -4.30
C GLU A 63 15.69 7.56 -2.89
N TYR A 64 14.54 8.03 -2.39
CA TYR A 64 14.48 8.88 -1.20
C TYR A 64 14.10 8.17 0.10
N LEU A 65 13.50 6.98 0.03
CA LEU A 65 13.11 6.25 1.23
C LEU A 65 14.30 5.59 1.94
N PRO A 66 14.27 5.52 3.28
CA PRO A 66 15.26 4.79 4.05
C PRO A 66 15.10 3.27 3.88
N ILE A 67 16.15 2.51 4.16
CA ILE A 67 16.14 1.04 4.10
C ILE A 67 15.33 0.46 5.25
N THR A 68 15.47 1.04 6.45
CA THR A 68 14.80 0.61 7.68
C THR A 68 14.13 1.78 8.36
N ARG A 69 13.14 1.48 9.21
CA ARG A 69 12.44 2.43 10.08
C ARG A 69 12.70 2.14 11.55
N PRO A 70 12.70 3.15 12.42
CA PRO A 70 12.62 2.94 13.86
C PRO A 70 11.29 2.23 14.23
N SER A 71 11.26 1.59 15.40
CA SER A 71 10.09 0.82 15.83
C SER A 71 8.83 1.65 16.05
N ASP A 72 8.97 2.93 16.40
CA ASP A 72 7.86 3.88 16.54
C ASP A 72 7.32 4.40 15.21
N GLU A 73 8.03 4.13 14.12
CA GLU A 73 7.61 4.40 12.73
C GLU A 73 7.28 3.11 11.95
N ALA A 74 7.12 1.98 12.64
CA ALA A 74 6.76 0.72 12.01
C ALA A 74 5.46 0.85 11.19
N GLY A 75 5.42 0.23 10.03
CA GLY A 75 4.30 0.38 9.08
C GLY A 75 4.47 1.52 8.07
N ARG A 76 5.37 2.49 8.27
CA ARG A 76 5.71 3.46 7.23
C ARG A 76 6.54 2.80 6.13
N VAL A 77 6.35 3.29 4.91
CA VAL A 77 7.02 2.73 3.73
C VAL A 77 8.53 2.86 3.77
N THR A 78 9.21 1.84 3.26
CA THR A 78 10.67 1.73 3.19
C THR A 78 11.14 1.66 1.75
N LYS A 79 12.45 1.75 1.54
CA LYS A 79 13.07 1.51 0.23
C LYS A 79 12.76 0.09 -0.29
N GLY A 80 12.74 -0.91 0.59
CA GLY A 80 12.36 -2.28 0.24
C GLY A 80 10.93 -2.37 -0.28
N THR A 81 10.00 -1.64 0.33
CA THR A 81 8.62 -1.53 -0.14
C THR A 81 8.55 -0.95 -1.55
N ALA A 82 9.29 0.14 -1.82
CA ALA A 82 9.32 0.76 -3.15
C ALA A 82 9.90 -0.17 -4.22
N ILE A 83 10.96 -0.91 -3.90
CA ILE A 83 11.58 -1.89 -4.80
C ILE A 83 10.62 -3.04 -5.10
N ALA A 84 9.93 -3.57 -4.09
CA ALA A 84 8.97 -4.65 -4.26
C ALA A 84 7.81 -4.24 -5.19
N TYR A 85 7.26 -3.03 -5.01
CA TYR A 85 6.20 -2.50 -5.87
C TYR A 85 6.70 -2.15 -7.27
N LEU A 86 7.93 -1.68 -7.43
CA LEU A 86 8.54 -1.46 -8.74
C LEU A 86 8.71 -2.80 -9.49
N GLY A 87 9.23 -3.84 -8.84
CA GLY A 87 9.32 -5.18 -9.40
C GLY A 87 7.96 -5.76 -9.78
N LYS A 88 6.95 -5.58 -8.91
CA LYS A 88 5.56 -5.94 -9.20
C LYS A 88 5.02 -5.20 -10.42
N THR A 89 5.29 -3.90 -10.54
CA THR A 89 4.90 -3.08 -11.69
C THR A 89 5.50 -3.62 -12.98
N TYR A 90 6.79 -3.95 -12.99
CA TYR A 90 7.44 -4.54 -14.15
C TYR A 90 6.83 -5.89 -14.55
N ASN A 91 6.43 -6.72 -13.58
CA ASN A 91 5.72 -7.97 -13.86
C ASN A 91 4.37 -7.74 -14.54
N TYR A 92 3.59 -6.75 -14.11
CA TYR A 92 2.33 -6.36 -14.77
C TYR A 92 2.57 -5.88 -16.20
N LEU A 93 3.67 -5.15 -16.43
CA LEU A 93 4.08 -4.67 -17.75
C LEU A 93 4.76 -5.76 -18.61
N LYS A 94 4.89 -7.02 -18.11
CA LYS A 94 5.59 -8.13 -18.76
C LYS A 94 7.09 -7.87 -18.99
N ARG A 95 7.68 -6.95 -18.26
CA ARG A 95 9.11 -6.62 -18.24
C ARG A 95 9.82 -7.47 -17.19
N TYR A 96 9.80 -8.77 -17.38
CA TYR A 96 10.17 -9.75 -16.34
C TYR A 96 11.63 -9.68 -15.92
N GLU A 97 12.56 -9.40 -16.84
CA GLU A 97 13.99 -9.26 -16.53
C GLU A 97 14.26 -8.08 -15.59
N GLU A 98 13.58 -6.95 -15.81
CA GLU A 98 13.69 -5.78 -14.95
C GLU A 98 13.02 -6.03 -13.59
N GLY A 99 11.88 -6.71 -13.58
CA GLY A 99 11.19 -7.12 -12.36
C GLY A 99 12.04 -8.05 -11.51
N GLU A 100 12.68 -9.05 -12.12
CA GLU A 100 13.59 -9.97 -11.44
C GLU A 100 14.80 -9.22 -10.86
N ALA A 101 15.40 -8.30 -11.61
CA ALA A 101 16.55 -7.52 -11.16
C ALA A 101 16.22 -6.68 -9.93
N GLU A 102 15.05 -6.02 -9.91
CA GLU A 102 14.59 -5.25 -8.74
C GLU A 102 14.32 -6.17 -7.54
N LEU A 103 13.57 -7.25 -7.73
CA LEU A 103 13.22 -8.16 -6.62
C LEU A 103 14.44 -8.87 -6.02
N LYS A 104 15.43 -9.23 -6.83
CA LYS A 104 16.71 -9.77 -6.32
C LYS A 104 17.43 -8.80 -5.39
N THR A 105 17.25 -7.50 -5.57
CA THR A 105 17.89 -6.49 -4.72
C THR A 105 17.46 -6.60 -3.26
N ILE A 106 16.18 -6.84 -2.99
CA ILE A 106 15.66 -6.94 -1.62
C ILE A 106 15.98 -8.28 -0.94
N MET A 107 16.43 -9.28 -1.70
CA MET A 107 16.86 -10.57 -1.16
C MET A 107 18.31 -10.55 -0.65
N GLN A 108 19.00 -9.44 -0.74
CA GLN A 108 20.41 -9.30 -0.40
C GLN A 108 20.62 -8.19 0.62
N SER A 109 21.80 -8.23 1.30
CA SER A 109 22.20 -7.12 2.17
C SER A 109 22.13 -5.78 1.42
N PRO A 110 21.67 -4.71 2.04
CA PRO A 110 21.39 -4.55 3.48
C PRO A 110 19.96 -4.90 3.92
N TYR A 111 19.13 -5.47 3.06
CA TYR A 111 17.77 -5.91 3.41
C TYR A 111 17.83 -7.23 4.20
N THR A 112 16.85 -7.42 5.10
CA THR A 112 16.79 -8.56 6.03
C THR A 112 15.50 -9.36 5.88
N TYR A 113 14.79 -9.20 4.75
CA TYR A 113 13.59 -9.99 4.47
C TYR A 113 13.95 -11.46 4.29
N ASP A 114 13.14 -12.33 4.88
CA ASP A 114 13.33 -13.78 4.82
C ASP A 114 11.98 -14.47 5.10
N LEU A 115 11.86 -15.74 4.77
CA LEU A 115 10.66 -16.51 5.08
C LEU A 115 10.58 -16.81 6.59
N THR A 116 9.36 -16.78 7.15
CA THR A 116 9.11 -17.24 8.51
C THR A 116 9.27 -18.75 8.61
N GLU A 117 9.64 -19.24 9.79
CA GLU A 117 9.79 -20.69 10.02
C GLU A 117 8.43 -21.41 9.97
N ASN A 118 7.42 -20.77 10.54
CA ASN A 118 6.05 -21.27 10.53
C ASN A 118 5.19 -20.41 9.62
N PHE A 119 4.56 -21.02 8.65
CA PHE A 119 3.67 -20.31 7.72
C PHE A 119 2.50 -19.60 8.43
N GLU A 120 2.02 -20.18 9.55
CA GLU A 120 0.94 -19.60 10.36
C GLU A 120 1.28 -18.25 10.98
N ASP A 121 2.57 -17.95 11.18
CA ASP A 121 3.04 -16.67 11.75
C ASP A 121 2.68 -15.46 10.87
N ASN A 122 2.36 -15.67 9.59
CA ASN A 122 1.90 -14.62 8.70
C ASN A 122 0.41 -14.24 8.89
N PHE A 123 -0.33 -14.96 9.73
CA PHE A 123 -1.77 -14.80 9.88
C PHE A 123 -2.21 -14.58 11.33
N THR A 124 -1.28 -14.36 12.24
CA THR A 124 -1.60 -14.13 13.65
C THR A 124 -1.30 -12.69 14.06
N GLU A 125 -2.09 -12.16 14.98
CA GLU A 125 -1.91 -10.81 15.54
C GLU A 125 -0.63 -10.66 16.40
N TYR A 126 0.00 -11.78 16.77
CA TYR A 126 1.19 -11.78 17.63
C TYR A 126 2.50 -11.65 16.84
N THR A 127 2.45 -11.83 15.54
CA THR A 127 3.62 -11.87 14.67
C THR A 127 3.53 -10.88 13.50
N GLU A 128 2.77 -9.80 13.70
CA GLU A 128 2.72 -8.68 12.76
C GLU A 128 4.11 -8.09 12.51
N LEU A 129 4.31 -7.50 11.33
CA LEU A 129 5.58 -6.90 10.90
C LEU A 129 6.78 -7.85 11.02
N ASN A 130 6.56 -9.14 10.80
CA ASN A 130 7.62 -10.15 10.83
C ASN A 130 8.60 -9.99 9.66
N LYS A 131 9.65 -10.82 9.63
CA LYS A 131 10.72 -10.74 8.61
C LYS A 131 10.26 -11.04 7.17
N GLU A 132 9.10 -11.67 6.97
CA GLU A 132 8.50 -11.92 5.65
C GLU A 132 7.71 -10.71 5.16
N SER A 133 7.28 -9.83 6.06
CA SER A 133 6.48 -8.66 5.74
C SER A 133 7.34 -7.55 5.10
N ILE A 134 7.04 -7.21 3.86
CA ILE A 134 7.66 -6.09 3.15
C ILE A 134 6.85 -4.80 3.36
N PHE A 135 5.54 -4.92 3.44
CA PHE A 135 4.62 -3.81 3.64
C PHE A 135 3.29 -4.29 4.20
N GLU A 136 2.90 -3.74 5.33
CA GLU A 136 1.62 -3.98 5.97
C GLU A 136 0.87 -2.67 6.21
N LEU A 137 -0.44 -2.71 6.05
CA LEU A 137 -1.32 -1.64 6.51
C LEU A 137 -1.69 -1.92 7.96
N VAL A 138 -1.00 -1.25 8.86
CA VAL A 138 -1.20 -1.45 10.30
C VAL A 138 -2.46 -0.74 10.75
N TYR A 139 -3.38 -1.48 11.36
CA TYR A 139 -4.60 -0.97 11.98
C TYR A 139 -4.52 -1.11 13.49
N GLU A 140 -4.83 -0.06 14.22
CA GLU A 140 -4.82 -0.09 15.68
C GLU A 140 -6.24 -0.28 16.22
N GLY A 141 -6.47 -1.38 16.98
CA GLY A 141 -7.76 -1.68 17.60
C GLY A 141 -8.19 -0.70 18.70
N LYS A 142 -7.24 0.10 19.21
CA LYS A 142 -7.49 1.11 20.26
C LYS A 142 -8.50 2.19 19.86
N TYR A 143 -8.59 2.48 18.57
CA TYR A 143 -9.45 3.54 18.03
C TYR A 143 -10.83 3.04 17.59
N GLY A 144 -11.19 1.82 17.95
CA GLY A 144 -12.46 1.23 17.59
C GLY A 144 -12.56 0.81 16.14
N SER A 145 -13.50 -0.07 15.84
CA SER A 145 -13.87 -0.38 14.47
C SER A 145 -14.74 0.76 13.96
N GLY A 146 -14.24 1.54 13.01
CA GLY A 146 -15.02 2.61 12.40
C GLY A 146 -16.37 2.08 11.94
N THR A 147 -17.46 2.55 12.58
CA THR A 147 -18.81 2.24 12.15
C THR A 147 -19.24 3.30 11.14
N TRP A 148 -19.93 2.90 10.10
CA TRP A 148 -20.56 3.84 9.18
C TRP A 148 -21.50 4.78 9.97
N GLY A 149 -21.16 6.07 10.02
CA GLY A 149 -21.93 7.10 10.71
C GLY A 149 -21.41 7.50 12.08
N ALA A 150 -20.30 6.99 12.56
CA ALA A 150 -19.65 7.52 13.74
C ALA A 150 -18.88 8.80 13.39
N GLU A 151 -19.34 9.93 13.94
CA GLU A 151 -18.79 11.26 13.67
C GLU A 151 -17.63 11.62 14.63
N GLY A 152 -16.68 10.70 14.85
CA GLY A 152 -15.56 10.95 15.74
C GLY A 152 -14.22 11.00 14.99
N PRO A 153 -13.25 11.84 15.39
CA PRO A 153 -11.93 11.90 14.75
C PRO A 153 -11.12 10.59 14.89
N ASN A 154 -11.59 9.65 15.69
CA ASN A 154 -10.92 8.38 15.96
C ASN A 154 -11.59 7.18 15.26
N ASP A 155 -12.70 7.36 14.56
CA ASP A 155 -13.48 6.24 14.00
C ASP A 155 -12.98 5.73 12.65
N THR A 156 -11.99 6.40 12.04
CA THR A 156 -11.49 6.05 10.70
C THR A 156 -10.25 5.15 10.70
N GLN A 157 -9.70 4.85 11.86
CA GLN A 157 -8.43 4.09 11.99
C GLN A 157 -8.64 2.63 12.40
N GLY A 158 -9.86 2.21 12.70
CA GLY A 158 -10.18 0.85 13.08
C GLY A 158 -10.45 -0.08 11.89
N TRP A 159 -10.19 -1.35 12.10
CA TRP A 159 -10.50 -2.38 11.12
C TRP A 159 -12.00 -2.74 11.15
N VAL A 160 -12.71 -2.49 10.07
CA VAL A 160 -14.18 -2.68 9.98
C VAL A 160 -14.61 -4.09 9.55
N ILE A 161 -13.69 -4.92 9.05
CA ILE A 161 -14.02 -6.27 8.57
C ILE A 161 -14.73 -7.13 9.64
N PRO A 162 -14.34 -7.14 10.92
CA PRO A 162 -15.05 -7.91 11.95
C PRO A 162 -16.52 -7.52 12.09
N ASN A 163 -16.87 -6.25 11.85
CA ASN A 163 -18.26 -5.78 11.93
C ASN A 163 -19.12 -6.34 10.79
N PHE A 164 -18.51 -6.62 9.62
CA PHE A 164 -19.19 -7.20 8.48
C PHE A 164 -19.20 -8.73 8.51
N ALA A 165 -18.18 -9.35 9.07
CA ALA A 165 -17.97 -10.79 9.07
C ALA A 165 -18.30 -11.48 10.39
N GLY A 166 -18.40 -10.74 11.50
CA GLY A 166 -18.67 -11.29 12.83
C GLY A 166 -20.14 -11.67 13.04
N PRO A 167 -20.41 -12.68 13.91
CA PRO A 167 -21.77 -13.07 14.28
C PRO A 167 -22.48 -11.95 15.09
N GLN A 168 -23.81 -11.89 15.00
CA GLN A 168 -24.62 -10.97 15.78
C GLN A 168 -24.44 -11.25 17.27
N GLY A 169 -24.27 -10.22 18.07
CA GLY A 169 -24.00 -10.35 19.50
C GLY A 169 -22.52 -10.17 19.87
N THR A 170 -21.61 -10.23 18.89
CA THR A 170 -20.20 -9.88 19.04
C THR A 170 -19.82 -8.58 18.32
N GLY A 171 -20.84 -7.78 17.90
CA GLY A 171 -20.66 -6.56 17.13
C GLY A 171 -20.71 -6.73 15.61
N GLY A 172 -20.89 -7.95 15.13
CA GLY A 172 -20.98 -8.23 13.69
C GLY A 172 -22.36 -7.99 13.09
N TRP A 173 -22.42 -7.69 11.81
CA TRP A 173 -23.63 -7.36 11.04
C TRP A 173 -24.15 -8.47 10.12
N PHE A 174 -23.61 -9.67 10.18
CA PHE A 174 -23.99 -10.82 9.33
C PHE A 174 -23.89 -10.62 7.82
N LYS A 175 -23.21 -9.63 7.31
CA LYS A 175 -23.13 -9.42 5.86
C LYS A 175 -22.33 -10.49 5.11
N TRP A 176 -21.48 -11.21 5.82
CA TRP A 176 -20.64 -12.27 5.27
C TRP A 176 -20.73 -13.48 6.20
N MET A 177 -21.67 -14.37 5.94
CA MET A 177 -21.67 -15.68 6.59
C MET A 177 -20.82 -16.61 5.74
N PRO A 178 -19.70 -17.16 6.22
CA PRO A 178 -19.06 -18.28 5.56
C PRO A 178 -20.04 -19.46 5.55
N THR A 179 -20.31 -20.02 4.39
CA THR A 179 -21.07 -21.25 4.18
C THR A 179 -20.25 -22.45 4.63
#